data_f4ad64e50b9d61f348ba53ec8d15c44a
#
_entry.id   f4ad64e50b9d61f348ba53ec8d15c44a
#
_cell.length_a   1.000
_cell.length_b   1.000
_cell.length_c   1.000
_cell.angle_alpha   90.00
_cell.angle_beta   90.00
_cell.angle_gamma   90.00
#
_symmetry.space_group_name_H-M   'P 1'
#
loop_
_entity.id
_entity.type
_entity.pdbx_description
1 polymer ?
#
loop_
_entity_poly.entity_id
_entity_poly.type
_entity_poly.pdbx_seq_one_letter_code
_entity_poly.pdbx_strand_id
1 'polypeptide(L)'
;MIGIAMPALGTGGVNPWLAAAMIGGVSITSTVGEVCTAAAMKSIGDLDEIRARSGLKGAIVAVLTCPMFFIGVGFLALAFFALLLALNHLSLSLTGPASASLTLVTNAIAAKIFLKENVDRRRWTAAVLVCIGVYFLAH
;
A
#
# COMPACT_ATOMS: atom_id res chain seq x y z
N MET A 1 -1.50 15.39 -33.77
CA MET A 1 -0.95 15.96 -32.55
C MET A 1 -2.11 16.23 -31.60
N ILE A 2 -2.61 15.19 -30.96
CA ILE A 2 -3.76 15.30 -30.06
C ILE A 2 -3.15 15.52 -28.68
N GLY A 3 -3.09 16.80 -28.29
CA GLY A 3 -2.82 17.18 -26.90
C GLY A 3 -3.99 16.68 -26.08
N ILE A 4 -3.81 15.56 -25.41
CA ILE A 4 -4.70 15.15 -24.33
C ILE A 4 -4.40 16.15 -23.19
N ALA A 5 -5.14 17.25 -23.21
CA ALA A 5 -5.25 18.11 -22.04
C ALA A 5 -5.90 17.22 -20.96
N MET A 6 -5.08 16.62 -20.09
CA MET A 6 -5.59 16.07 -18.84
C MET A 6 -6.31 17.20 -18.13
N PRO A 7 -7.63 17.08 -17.90
CA PRO A 7 -8.35 18.09 -17.13
C PRO A 7 -7.64 18.21 -15.79
N ALA A 8 -7.52 19.43 -15.31
CA ALA A 8 -6.84 19.80 -14.08
C ALA A 8 -7.42 18.99 -12.91
N LEU A 9 -6.85 17.81 -12.72
CA LEU A 9 -6.99 17.03 -11.51
C LEU A 9 -6.57 17.97 -10.38
N GLY A 10 -7.49 18.42 -9.54
CA GLY A 10 -7.38 19.38 -8.45
C GLY A 10 -6.01 19.46 -7.74
N THR A 11 -4.97 19.63 -8.51
CA THR A 11 -3.57 19.61 -8.10
C THR A 11 -3.08 20.97 -7.61
N GLY A 12 -4.02 21.89 -7.26
CA GLY A 12 -3.65 23.14 -6.59
C GLY A 12 -2.40 23.86 -7.12
N GLY A 13 -2.13 23.78 -8.43
CA GLY A 13 -0.93 24.38 -9.04
C GLY A 13 0.31 23.48 -9.06
N VAL A 14 0.24 22.23 -8.60
CA VAL A 14 1.35 21.27 -8.63
C VAL A 14 1.39 20.59 -10.02
N ASN A 15 2.59 20.44 -10.56
CA ASN A 15 2.79 19.74 -11.82
C ASN A 15 2.23 18.29 -11.74
N PRO A 16 1.46 17.82 -12.75
CA PRO A 16 0.86 16.48 -12.72
C PRO A 16 1.90 15.36 -12.57
N TRP A 17 3.11 15.56 -13.09
CA TRP A 17 4.24 14.63 -12.90
C TRP A 17 4.69 14.55 -11.44
N LEU A 18 4.74 15.67 -10.74
CA LEU A 18 5.11 15.71 -9.33
C LEU A 18 4.04 15.04 -8.47
N ALA A 19 2.76 15.28 -8.77
CA ALA A 19 1.64 14.61 -8.11
C ALA A 19 1.72 13.08 -8.30
N ALA A 20 1.95 12.62 -9.53
CA ALA A 20 2.11 11.20 -9.83
C ALA A 20 3.33 10.59 -9.11
N ALA A 21 4.46 11.31 -9.06
CA ALA A 21 5.66 10.88 -8.35
C ALA A 21 5.43 10.78 -6.83
N MET A 22 4.72 11.72 -6.23
CA MET A 22 4.38 11.71 -4.80
C MET A 22 3.46 10.53 -4.46
N ILE A 23 2.38 10.34 -5.22
CA ILE A 23 1.45 9.22 -5.01
C ILE A 23 2.15 7.88 -5.25
N GLY A 24 2.97 7.77 -6.30
CA GLY A 24 3.77 6.59 -6.59
C GLY A 24 4.76 6.27 -5.47
N GLY A 25 5.46 7.27 -4.96
CA GLY A 25 6.38 7.13 -3.83
C GLY A 25 5.70 6.62 -2.56
N VAL A 26 4.56 7.19 -2.21
CA VAL A 26 3.74 6.72 -1.08
C VAL A 26 3.34 5.25 -1.27
N SER A 27 2.83 4.90 -2.46
CA SER A 27 2.36 3.55 -2.73
C SER A 27 3.49 2.51 -2.70
N ILE A 28 4.66 2.82 -3.25
CA ILE A 28 5.82 1.93 -3.22
C ILE A 28 6.30 1.74 -1.78
N THR A 29 6.43 2.83 -1.01
CA THR A 29 6.91 2.77 0.37
C THR A 29 5.95 1.98 1.26
N SER A 30 4.63 2.19 1.11
CA SER A 30 3.62 1.42 1.85
C SER A 30 3.64 -0.06 1.48
N THR A 31 3.75 -0.37 0.18
CA THR A 31 3.83 -1.76 -0.30
C THR A 31 5.04 -2.49 0.26
N VAL A 32 6.21 -1.85 0.28
CA VAL A 32 7.41 -2.44 0.90
C VAL A 32 7.17 -2.72 2.39
N GLY A 33 6.57 -1.77 3.11
CA GLY A 33 6.21 -1.95 4.52
C GLY A 33 5.24 -3.12 4.75
N GLU A 34 4.20 -3.20 3.93
CA GLU A 34 3.21 -4.28 4.01
C GLU A 34 3.80 -5.66 3.67
N VAL A 35 4.64 -5.74 2.63
CA VAL A 35 5.34 -6.98 2.26
C VAL A 35 6.31 -7.43 3.35
N CYS A 36 7.08 -6.51 3.93
CA CYS A 36 7.98 -6.82 5.04
C CYS A 36 7.20 -7.32 6.27
N THR A 37 6.08 -6.68 6.59
CA THR A 37 5.21 -7.09 7.69
C THR A 37 4.59 -8.46 7.43
N ALA A 38 4.08 -8.70 6.21
CA ALA A 38 3.52 -9.98 5.82
C ALA A 38 4.58 -11.10 5.82
N ALA A 39 5.78 -10.81 5.34
CA ALA A 39 6.89 -11.76 5.38
C ALA A 39 7.34 -12.07 6.81
N ALA A 40 7.35 -11.06 7.69
CA ALA A 40 7.62 -11.25 9.11
C ALA A 40 6.58 -12.18 9.75
N MET A 41 5.29 -11.94 9.52
CA MET A 41 4.21 -12.79 10.02
C MET A 41 4.32 -14.22 9.48
N LYS A 42 4.66 -14.39 8.21
CA LYS A 42 4.89 -15.71 7.60
C LYS A 42 6.10 -16.43 8.20
N SER A 43 7.16 -15.71 8.57
CA SER A 43 8.36 -16.29 9.20
C SER A 43 8.15 -16.72 10.65
N ILE A 44 7.22 -16.06 11.37
CA ILE A 44 6.84 -16.41 12.74
C ILE A 44 6.03 -17.72 12.76
N GLY A 45 5.33 -18.05 11.65
CA GLY A 45 4.49 -19.23 11.52
C GLY A 45 3.10 -19.05 12.09
N ASP A 46 2.47 -20.16 12.54
CA ASP A 46 1.10 -20.15 13.05
C ASP A 46 1.05 -19.51 14.43
N LEU A 47 0.62 -18.23 14.46
CA LEU A 47 0.43 -17.48 15.71
C LEU A 47 -0.59 -18.15 16.63
N ASP A 48 -1.55 -18.89 16.08
CA ASP A 48 -2.53 -19.65 16.86
C ASP A 48 -1.88 -20.81 17.61
N GLU A 49 -0.89 -21.47 17.01
CA GLU A 49 -0.13 -22.53 17.68
C GLU A 49 0.78 -21.98 18.78
N ILE A 50 1.43 -20.85 18.53
CA ILE A 50 2.27 -20.17 19.54
C ILE A 50 1.39 -19.66 20.69
N ARG A 51 0.21 -19.14 20.37
CA ARG A 51 -0.77 -18.69 21.37
C ARG A 51 -1.29 -19.86 22.21
N ALA A 52 -1.51 -21.01 21.61
CA ALA A 52 -1.95 -22.22 22.33
C ALA A 52 -0.88 -22.77 23.28
N ARG A 53 0.41 -22.65 22.91
CA ARG A 53 1.53 -23.15 23.71
C ARG A 53 2.01 -22.16 24.79
N SER A 54 2.11 -20.89 24.44
CA SER A 54 2.77 -19.86 25.28
C SER A 54 1.83 -18.71 25.67
N GLY A 55 0.56 -18.81 25.34
CA GLY A 55 -0.44 -17.76 25.59
C GLY A 55 -0.23 -16.51 24.75
N LEU A 56 -1.03 -15.49 25.02
CA LEU A 56 -1.00 -14.22 24.30
C LEU A 56 0.35 -13.50 24.43
N LYS A 57 1.02 -13.63 25.58
CA LYS A 57 2.35 -13.04 25.83
C LYS A 57 3.42 -13.62 24.91
N GLY A 58 3.40 -14.94 24.68
CA GLY A 58 4.35 -15.60 23.79
C GLY A 58 4.20 -15.16 22.33
N ALA A 59 2.97 -14.99 21.85
CA ALA A 59 2.69 -14.50 20.51
C ALA A 59 3.18 -13.04 20.34
N ILE A 60 2.92 -12.18 21.33
CA ILE A 60 3.38 -10.77 21.31
C ILE A 60 4.91 -10.71 21.29
N VAL A 61 5.58 -11.48 22.14
CA VAL A 61 7.05 -11.51 22.20
C VAL A 61 7.64 -12.01 20.87
N ALA A 62 7.05 -13.04 20.25
CA ALA A 62 7.49 -13.56 18.95
C ALA A 62 7.44 -12.50 17.87
N VAL A 63 6.37 -11.70 17.81
CA VAL A 63 6.22 -10.58 16.86
C VAL A 63 7.23 -9.47 17.15
N LEU A 64 7.37 -9.08 18.44
CA LEU A 64 8.28 -8.01 18.86
C LEU A 64 9.76 -8.39 18.74
N THR A 65 10.10 -9.67 18.72
CA THR A 65 11.48 -10.14 18.55
C THR A 65 11.88 -10.23 17.07
N CYS A 66 10.92 -10.13 16.14
CA CYS A 66 11.18 -10.22 14.71
C CYS A 66 11.65 -8.86 14.15
N PRO A 67 12.95 -8.68 13.78
CA PRO A 67 13.47 -7.40 13.29
C PRO A 67 12.80 -6.98 11.97
N MET A 68 12.38 -7.94 11.17
CA MET A 68 11.70 -7.69 9.90
C MET A 68 10.33 -7.03 10.08
N PHE A 69 9.67 -7.29 11.21
CA PHE A 69 8.43 -6.62 11.59
C PHE A 69 8.68 -5.12 11.85
N PHE A 70 9.73 -4.77 12.60
CA PHE A 70 10.07 -3.37 12.87
C PHE A 70 10.46 -2.61 11.61
N ILE A 71 11.17 -3.26 10.69
CA ILE A 71 11.49 -2.67 9.38
C ILE A 71 10.20 -2.38 8.61
N GLY A 72 9.27 -3.32 8.56
CA GLY A 72 7.97 -3.15 7.91
C GLY A 72 7.16 -1.99 8.52
N VAL A 73 7.07 -1.93 9.84
CA VAL A 73 6.38 -0.84 10.56
C VAL A 73 7.08 0.50 10.31
N GLY A 74 8.40 0.53 10.26
CA GLY A 74 9.17 1.74 9.93
C GLY A 74 8.83 2.27 8.53
N PHE A 75 8.77 1.40 7.54
CA PHE A 75 8.34 1.78 6.19
C PHE A 75 6.89 2.24 6.12
N LEU A 76 5.98 1.64 6.89
CA LEU A 76 4.59 2.08 6.98
C LEU A 76 4.50 3.47 7.62
N ALA A 77 5.27 3.74 8.67
CA ALA A 77 5.34 5.06 9.28
C ALA A 77 5.89 6.10 8.28
N LEU A 78 6.95 5.75 7.53
CA LEU A 78 7.50 6.61 6.50
C LEU A 78 6.48 6.90 5.38
N ALA A 79 5.73 5.87 4.96
CA ALA A 79 4.66 6.02 3.98
C ALA A 79 3.55 6.94 4.49
N PHE A 80 3.22 6.88 5.77
CA PHE A 80 2.25 7.76 6.40
C PHE A 80 2.70 9.23 6.37
N PHE A 81 3.94 9.51 6.73
CA PHE A 81 4.50 10.87 6.62
C PHE A 81 4.56 11.36 5.17
N ALA A 82 4.94 10.48 4.23
CA ALA A 82 4.93 10.81 2.81
C ALA A 82 3.52 11.12 2.31
N LEU A 83 2.50 10.39 2.79
CA LEU A 83 1.09 10.66 2.49
C LEU A 83 0.65 12.02 3.03
N LEU A 84 1.01 12.37 4.26
CA LEU A 84 0.71 13.70 4.82
C LEU A 84 1.34 14.82 4.00
N LEU A 85 2.58 14.64 3.54
CA LEU A 85 3.23 15.61 2.65
C LEU A 85 2.51 15.70 1.30
N ALA A 86 2.09 14.60 0.73
CA ALA A 86 1.32 14.58 -0.51
C ALA A 86 -0.03 15.31 -0.34
N LEU A 87 -0.74 15.08 0.77
CA LEU A 87 -2.01 15.74 1.06
C LEU A 87 -1.90 17.24 1.30
N ASN A 88 -0.73 17.72 1.73
CA ASN A 88 -0.48 19.15 1.86
C ASN A 88 -0.44 19.89 0.51
N HIS A 89 -0.16 19.16 -0.56
CA HIS A 89 -0.02 19.72 -1.91
C HIS A 89 -1.13 19.27 -2.88
N LEU A 90 -1.84 18.21 -2.55
CA LEU A 90 -2.86 17.59 -3.39
C LEU A 90 -4.21 17.56 -2.67
N SER A 91 -5.30 17.61 -3.44
CA SER A 91 -6.65 17.48 -2.86
C SER A 91 -6.89 16.09 -2.28
N LEU A 92 -7.44 16.02 -1.08
CA LEU A 92 -7.77 14.77 -0.38
C LEU A 92 -8.70 13.87 -1.19
N SER A 93 -9.66 14.49 -1.88
CA SER A 93 -10.68 13.78 -2.66
C SER A 93 -10.10 12.92 -3.78
N LEU A 94 -8.96 13.30 -4.35
CA LEU A 94 -8.31 12.56 -5.43
C LEU A 94 -7.18 11.68 -4.90
N THR A 95 -6.38 12.20 -3.98
CA THR A 95 -5.19 11.51 -3.46
C THR A 95 -5.56 10.24 -2.71
N GLY A 96 -6.63 10.25 -1.93
CA GLY A 96 -7.10 9.09 -1.18
C GLY A 96 -7.43 7.90 -2.09
N PRO A 97 -8.42 8.01 -2.99
CA PRO A 97 -8.76 6.90 -3.90
C PRO A 97 -7.64 6.51 -4.85
N ALA A 98 -6.86 7.47 -5.35
CA ALA A 98 -5.74 7.19 -6.26
C ALA A 98 -4.62 6.41 -5.58
N SER A 99 -4.21 6.81 -4.37
CA SER A 99 -3.20 6.07 -3.60
C SER A 99 -3.68 4.68 -3.20
N ALA A 100 -4.94 4.56 -2.77
CA ALA A 100 -5.53 3.27 -2.40
C ALA A 100 -5.56 2.29 -3.58
N SER A 101 -6.00 2.74 -4.77
CA SER A 101 -6.04 1.88 -5.95
C SER A 101 -4.65 1.44 -6.40
N LEU A 102 -3.67 2.35 -6.39
CA LEU A 102 -2.30 2.03 -6.75
C LEU A 102 -1.67 1.07 -5.75
N THR A 103 -1.91 1.26 -4.45
CA THR A 103 -1.45 0.35 -3.40
C THR A 103 -2.06 -1.04 -3.55
N LEU A 104 -3.35 -1.17 -3.87
CA LEU A 104 -3.99 -2.46 -4.11
C LEU A 104 -3.35 -3.22 -5.27
N VAL A 105 -3.10 -2.54 -6.39
CA VAL A 105 -2.43 -3.16 -7.56
C VAL A 105 -1.01 -3.58 -7.21
N THR A 106 -0.25 -2.68 -6.57
CA THR A 106 1.14 -2.94 -6.20
C THR A 106 1.25 -4.08 -5.18
N ASN A 107 0.33 -4.14 -4.20
CA ASN A 107 0.25 -5.24 -3.25
C ASN A 107 -0.12 -6.58 -3.90
N ALA A 108 -1.03 -6.59 -4.88
CA ALA A 108 -1.37 -7.81 -5.61
C ALA A 108 -0.15 -8.35 -6.37
N ILE A 109 0.63 -7.47 -6.99
CA ILE A 109 1.87 -7.83 -7.69
C ILE A 109 2.93 -8.31 -6.69
N ALA A 110 3.12 -7.57 -5.60
CA ALA A 110 4.09 -7.89 -4.56
C ALA A 110 3.79 -9.22 -3.87
N ALA A 111 2.52 -9.49 -3.54
CA ALA A 111 2.09 -10.75 -2.97
C ALA A 111 2.39 -11.93 -3.90
N LYS A 112 2.18 -11.76 -5.19
CA LYS A 112 2.48 -12.80 -6.18
C LYS A 112 3.99 -13.07 -6.30
N ILE A 113 4.82 -12.01 -6.29
CA ILE A 113 6.27 -12.11 -6.51
C ILE A 113 7.00 -12.52 -5.24
N PHE A 114 6.75 -11.85 -4.12
CA PHE A 114 7.50 -12.03 -2.88
C PHE A 114 6.96 -13.14 -1.99
N LEU A 115 5.65 -13.22 -1.84
CA LEU A 115 5.02 -14.25 -1.00
C LEU A 115 4.77 -15.55 -1.76
N LYS A 116 4.92 -15.56 -3.09
CA LYS A 116 4.59 -16.71 -3.96
C LYS A 116 3.19 -17.25 -3.71
N GLU A 117 2.28 -16.40 -3.28
CA GLU A 117 0.87 -16.76 -3.08
C GLU A 117 0.15 -16.78 -4.42
N ASN A 118 -0.75 -17.76 -4.57
CA ASN A 118 -1.69 -17.78 -5.68
C ASN A 118 -2.71 -16.65 -5.45
N VAL A 119 -2.46 -15.51 -6.11
CA VAL A 119 -3.41 -14.39 -6.08
C VAL A 119 -4.67 -14.83 -6.82
N ASP A 120 -5.74 -15.04 -6.08
CA ASP A 120 -7.02 -15.48 -6.61
C ASP A 120 -7.53 -14.46 -7.66
N ARG A 121 -8.20 -14.99 -8.69
CA ARG A 121 -8.80 -14.17 -9.76
C ARG A 121 -9.72 -13.07 -9.19
N ARG A 122 -10.32 -13.30 -8.04
CA ARG A 122 -11.16 -12.33 -7.33
C ARG A 122 -10.38 -11.07 -6.92
N ARG A 123 -9.12 -11.18 -6.52
CA ARG A 123 -8.27 -10.02 -6.18
C ARG A 123 -7.94 -9.19 -7.42
N TRP A 124 -7.69 -9.83 -8.56
CA TRP A 124 -7.47 -9.14 -9.82
C TRP A 124 -8.72 -8.41 -10.32
N THR A 125 -9.88 -9.04 -10.26
CA THR A 125 -11.15 -8.39 -10.61
C THR A 125 -11.45 -7.21 -9.69
N ALA A 126 -11.21 -7.33 -8.38
CA ALA A 126 -11.38 -6.24 -7.43
C ALA A 126 -10.44 -5.08 -7.74
N ALA A 127 -9.16 -5.32 -8.03
CA ALA A 127 -8.19 -4.28 -8.39
C ALA A 127 -8.61 -3.53 -9.66
N VAL A 128 -9.05 -4.23 -10.69
CA VAL A 128 -9.57 -3.63 -11.93
C VAL A 128 -10.81 -2.79 -11.65
N LEU A 129 -11.74 -3.30 -10.84
CA LEU A 129 -12.97 -2.59 -10.50
C LEU A 129 -12.69 -1.29 -9.74
N VAL A 130 -11.73 -1.32 -8.81
CA VAL A 130 -11.29 -0.13 -8.06
C VAL A 130 -10.62 0.88 -9.01
N CYS A 131 -9.78 0.44 -9.93
CA CYS A 131 -9.17 1.32 -10.93
C CYS A 131 -10.22 2.00 -11.81
N ILE A 132 -11.26 1.27 -12.23
CA ILE A 132 -12.39 1.83 -12.99
C ILE A 132 -13.14 2.85 -12.13
N GLY A 133 -13.43 2.53 -10.87
CA GLY A 133 -14.11 3.45 -9.94
C GLY A 133 -13.34 4.75 -9.74
N VAL A 134 -12.01 4.68 -9.57
CA VAL A 134 -11.15 5.87 -9.45
C VAL A 134 -11.11 6.66 -10.74
N TYR A 135 -11.12 6.00 -11.89
CA TYR A 135 -11.21 6.68 -13.18
C TYR A 135 -12.50 7.50 -13.31
N PHE A 136 -13.65 6.91 -12.92
CA PHE A 136 -14.92 7.63 -12.91
C PHE A 136 -14.97 8.78 -11.88
N LEU A 137 -14.30 8.62 -10.75
CA LEU A 137 -14.22 9.67 -9.74
C LEU A 137 -13.34 10.85 -10.18
N ALA A 138 -12.35 10.58 -11.02
CA ALA A 138 -11.42 11.58 -11.54
C ALA A 138 -11.98 12.36 -12.76
N HIS A 139 -13.09 11.88 -13.36
CA HIS A 139 -13.69 12.46 -14.56
C HIS A 139 -15.00 13.15 -14.27
#